data_811e7ce6448b682c91de6c364e6bd0d6
#
_entry.id   811e7ce6448b682c91de6c364e6bd0d6
#
_cell.length_a   1.000
_cell.length_b   1.000
_cell.length_c   1.000
_cell.angle_alpha   90.00
_cell.angle_beta   90.00
_cell.angle_gamma   90.00
#
_symmetry.space_group_name_H-M   'P 1'
#
loop_
_entity.id
_entity.type
_entity.pdbx_description
1 polymer ?
#
loop_
_entity_poly.entity_id
_entity_poly.type
_entity_poly.pdbx_seq_one_letter_code
_entity_poly.pdbx_strand_id
1 'polypeptide(L)'
;MDKELGYDLNIAKSLTGIEDEELLKFYINSVILKIERIIGYKLLKAKITNLISGLNTNYVFLPEKKIEQVLNVNRGCKILTFSYINRKVIFDEIISKNSYVEIQYIAGYDEIPSDVLLFICSIIKENITNEDGLKSYAIRGISYTFLNKIEQSDNFVRGVRDLFGVVEI
;
A
#
# COMPACT_ATOMS: atom_id res chain seq x y z
N MET A 1 16.75 10.46 -10.01
CA MET A 1 15.51 9.85 -9.52
C MET A 1 15.82 8.41 -9.17
N ASP A 2 15.81 8.08 -7.89
CA ASP A 2 16.05 6.70 -7.42
C ASP A 2 14.80 5.86 -7.75
N LYS A 3 14.87 5.12 -8.87
CA LYS A 3 13.76 4.25 -9.32
C LYS A 3 13.39 3.14 -8.32
N GLU A 4 14.24 2.88 -7.33
CA GLU A 4 13.99 1.87 -6.30
C GLU A 4 13.00 2.33 -5.22
N LEU A 5 12.83 3.65 -5.02
CA LEU A 5 11.99 4.17 -3.93
C LEU A 5 10.52 4.35 -4.32
N GLY A 6 10.20 4.43 -5.63
CA GLY A 6 8.85 4.72 -6.12
C GLY A 6 8.36 6.14 -5.82
N TYR A 7 9.25 7.07 -5.45
CA TYR A 7 8.97 8.49 -5.27
C TYR A 7 10.24 9.34 -5.41
N ASP A 8 10.07 10.65 -5.67
CA ASP A 8 11.18 11.59 -5.79
C ASP A 8 11.59 12.13 -4.40
N LEU A 9 12.77 11.71 -3.94
CA LEU A 9 13.30 12.09 -2.62
C LEU A 9 13.61 13.58 -2.53
N ASN A 10 14.06 14.23 -3.62
CA ASN A 10 14.36 15.67 -3.61
C ASN A 10 13.09 16.50 -3.45
N ILE A 11 12.01 16.09 -4.11
CA ILE A 11 10.69 16.72 -3.93
C ILE A 11 10.24 16.54 -2.48
N ALA A 12 10.37 15.33 -1.93
CA ALA A 12 9.97 15.06 -0.55
C ALA A 12 10.79 15.89 0.48
N LYS A 13 12.11 16.05 0.29
CA LYS A 13 12.95 16.94 1.10
C LYS A 13 12.47 18.38 1.05
N SER A 14 12.24 18.90 -0.16
CA SER A 14 11.74 20.26 -0.34
C SER A 14 10.41 20.52 0.36
N LEU A 15 9.49 19.55 0.33
CA LEU A 15 8.16 19.67 0.92
C LEU A 15 8.17 19.56 2.45
N THR A 16 9.01 18.66 3.01
CA THR A 16 9.06 18.38 4.45
C THR A 16 10.07 19.25 5.20
N GLY A 17 11.14 19.70 4.53
CA GLY A 17 12.28 20.38 5.15
C GLY A 17 13.24 19.42 5.89
N ILE A 18 13.11 18.11 5.69
CA ILE A 18 13.98 17.11 6.31
C ILE A 18 15.14 16.81 5.37
N GLU A 19 16.37 17.15 5.77
CA GLU A 19 17.58 16.91 4.99
C GLU A 19 18.14 15.49 5.14
N ASP A 20 17.90 14.87 6.30
CA ASP A 20 18.33 13.48 6.56
C ASP A 20 17.49 12.50 5.72
N GLU A 21 18.15 11.90 4.73
CA GLU A 21 17.50 10.99 3.76
C GLU A 21 16.95 9.72 4.41
N GLU A 22 17.70 9.13 5.33
CA GLU A 22 17.30 7.87 5.96
C GLU A 22 16.09 8.09 6.87
N LEU A 23 16.09 9.20 7.59
CA LEU A 23 14.98 9.61 8.44
C LEU A 23 13.72 9.90 7.58
N LEU A 24 13.89 10.63 6.47
CA LEU A 24 12.80 10.97 5.57
C LEU A 24 12.20 9.71 4.91
N LYS A 25 13.04 8.80 4.40
CA LYS A 25 12.61 7.50 3.86
C LYS A 25 11.83 6.70 4.90
N PHE A 26 12.32 6.67 6.14
CA PHE A 26 11.65 5.98 7.22
C PHE A 26 10.24 6.56 7.47
N TYR A 27 10.08 7.88 7.53
CA TYR A 27 8.77 8.50 7.72
C TYR A 27 7.84 8.24 6.55
N ILE A 28 8.29 8.42 5.31
CA ILE A 28 7.48 8.17 4.12
C ILE A 28 7.00 6.73 4.10
N ASN A 29 7.89 5.75 4.27
CA ASN A 29 7.53 4.34 4.29
C ASN A 29 6.54 4.01 5.42
N SER A 30 6.69 4.63 6.58
CA SER A 30 5.77 4.46 7.70
C SER A 30 4.36 4.97 7.40
N VAL A 31 4.24 6.12 6.73
CA VAL A 31 2.95 6.67 6.30
C VAL A 31 2.33 5.81 5.20
N ILE A 32 3.13 5.35 4.21
CA ILE A 32 2.68 4.44 3.16
C ILE A 32 2.07 3.18 3.76
N LEU A 33 2.75 2.52 4.71
CA LEU A 33 2.24 1.32 5.36
C LEU A 33 0.90 1.55 6.07
N LYS A 34 0.68 2.73 6.65
CA LYS A 34 -0.59 3.08 7.28
C LYS A 34 -1.68 3.35 6.26
N ILE A 35 -1.37 4.04 5.17
CA ILE A 35 -2.28 4.20 4.03
C ILE A 35 -2.71 2.82 3.53
N GLU A 36 -1.77 1.91 3.27
CA GLU A 36 -2.05 0.55 2.80
C GLU A 36 -2.98 -0.24 3.75
N ARG A 37 -2.83 -0.07 5.07
CA ARG A 37 -3.74 -0.69 6.06
C ARG A 37 -5.17 -0.15 5.95
N ILE A 38 -5.33 1.16 5.71
CA ILE A 38 -6.66 1.78 5.59
C ILE A 38 -7.33 1.39 4.27
N ILE A 39 -6.58 1.45 3.16
CA ILE A 39 -7.12 1.15 1.83
C ILE A 39 -7.24 -0.35 1.54
N GLY A 40 -6.54 -1.21 2.29
CA GLY A 40 -6.58 -2.66 2.19
C GLY A 40 -5.83 -3.26 0.99
N TYR A 41 -4.96 -2.48 0.32
CA TYR A 41 -4.14 -2.95 -0.81
C TYR A 41 -2.78 -2.25 -0.87
N LYS A 42 -1.84 -2.80 -1.68
CA LYS A 42 -0.50 -2.23 -1.85
C LYS A 42 -0.51 -0.97 -2.68
N LEU A 43 0.16 0.09 -2.16
CA LEU A 43 0.32 1.35 -2.87
C LEU A 43 1.47 1.25 -3.88
N LEU A 44 2.64 0.84 -3.44
CA LEU A 44 3.79 0.62 -4.31
C LEU A 44 3.78 -0.77 -4.94
N LYS A 45 4.34 -0.84 -6.15
CA LYS A 45 4.43 -2.06 -6.94
C LYS A 45 5.11 -3.18 -6.17
N ALA A 46 4.40 -4.29 -6.03
CA ALA A 46 4.88 -5.48 -5.35
C ALA A 46 4.38 -6.75 -6.02
N LYS A 47 5.16 -7.82 -5.90
CA LYS A 47 4.70 -9.17 -6.19
C LYS A 47 3.92 -9.68 -4.98
N ILE A 48 2.67 -10.05 -5.20
CA ILE A 48 1.72 -10.45 -4.16
C ILE A 48 1.32 -11.90 -4.41
N THR A 49 1.19 -12.66 -3.33
CA THR A 49 0.63 -14.00 -3.34
C THR A 49 -0.56 -14.04 -2.42
N ASN A 50 -1.75 -14.30 -2.95
CA ASN A 50 -2.98 -14.43 -2.19
C ASN A 50 -3.52 -15.85 -2.28
N LEU A 51 -3.97 -16.38 -1.12
CA LEU A 51 -4.69 -17.63 -1.02
C LEU A 51 -6.18 -17.31 -0.87
N ILE A 52 -6.96 -17.60 -1.90
CA ILE A 52 -8.37 -17.25 -1.98
C ILE A 52 -9.22 -18.51 -1.93
N SER A 53 -10.23 -18.52 -1.04
CA SER A 53 -11.22 -19.60 -0.97
C SER A 53 -12.12 -19.60 -2.19
N GLY A 54 -12.41 -20.76 -2.74
CA GLY A 54 -13.39 -20.93 -3.79
C GLY A 54 -14.81 -20.60 -3.29
N LEU A 55 -15.65 -20.13 -4.21
CA LEU A 55 -17.04 -19.74 -3.94
C LEU A 55 -18.05 -20.56 -4.76
N ASN A 56 -17.68 -21.76 -5.22
CA ASN A 56 -18.41 -22.55 -6.21
C ASN A 56 -18.62 -21.78 -7.53
N THR A 57 -17.64 -20.97 -7.89
CA THR A 57 -17.61 -20.18 -9.13
C THR A 57 -16.36 -20.53 -9.92
N ASN A 58 -16.36 -20.15 -11.18
CA ASN A 58 -15.16 -20.21 -12.02
C ASN A 58 -14.38 -18.89 -12.02
N TYR A 59 -14.59 -18.03 -11.04
CA TYR A 59 -13.85 -16.78 -10.92
C TYR A 59 -13.67 -16.34 -9.47
N VAL A 60 -12.68 -15.48 -9.27
CA VAL A 60 -12.44 -14.74 -8.01
C VAL A 60 -12.07 -13.31 -8.32
N PHE A 61 -12.26 -12.42 -7.33
CA PHE A 61 -11.80 -11.03 -7.40
C PHE A 61 -10.54 -10.85 -6.56
N LEU A 62 -9.57 -10.14 -7.11
CA LEU A 62 -8.37 -9.73 -6.40
C LEU A 62 -8.65 -8.43 -5.62
N PRO A 63 -8.09 -8.28 -4.40
CA PRO A 63 -8.36 -7.11 -3.55
C PRO A 63 -7.74 -5.82 -4.10
N GLU A 64 -6.56 -5.90 -4.73
CA GLU A 64 -5.83 -4.74 -5.22
C GLU A 64 -6.55 -4.02 -6.36
N LYS A 65 -6.49 -2.68 -6.35
CA LYS A 65 -7.12 -1.86 -7.40
C LYS A 65 -6.29 -1.76 -8.67
N LYS A 66 -4.97 -1.66 -8.56
CA LYS A 66 -4.07 -1.52 -9.70
C LYS A 66 -3.26 -2.80 -9.90
N ILE A 67 -3.82 -3.73 -10.66
CA ILE A 67 -3.15 -4.97 -11.02
C ILE A 67 -2.56 -4.80 -12.41
N GLU A 68 -1.26 -5.01 -12.52
CA GLU A 68 -0.54 -4.96 -13.78
C GLU A 68 -0.62 -6.31 -14.51
N GLN A 69 -0.34 -7.38 -13.79
CA GLN A 69 -0.26 -8.72 -14.37
C GLN A 69 -0.57 -9.80 -13.34
N VAL A 70 -1.35 -10.81 -13.74
CA VAL A 70 -1.45 -12.08 -13.02
C VAL A 70 -0.37 -13.02 -13.57
N LEU A 71 0.49 -13.50 -12.68
CA LEU A 71 1.67 -14.30 -13.05
C LEU A 71 1.35 -15.79 -13.07
N ASN A 72 0.67 -16.27 -12.04
CA ASN A 72 0.42 -17.69 -11.84
C ASN A 72 -0.83 -17.92 -10.99
N VAL A 73 -1.51 -19.04 -11.27
CA VAL A 73 -2.67 -19.50 -10.51
C VAL A 73 -2.52 -20.99 -10.23
N ASN A 74 -2.47 -21.36 -8.96
CA ASN A 74 -2.28 -22.74 -8.52
C ASN A 74 -3.44 -23.21 -7.65
N ARG A 75 -3.83 -24.47 -7.82
CA ARG A 75 -4.71 -25.19 -6.90
C ARG A 75 -3.98 -26.43 -6.40
N GLY A 76 -3.36 -26.31 -5.22
CA GLY A 76 -2.39 -27.29 -4.74
C GLY A 76 -1.21 -27.40 -5.70
N CYS A 77 -0.94 -28.58 -6.21
CA CYS A 77 0.13 -28.83 -7.19
C CYS A 77 -0.28 -28.59 -8.66
N LYS A 78 -1.55 -28.25 -8.93
CA LYS A 78 -2.08 -28.06 -10.30
C LYS A 78 -2.02 -26.58 -10.66
N ILE A 79 -1.35 -26.27 -11.79
CA ILE A 79 -1.44 -24.95 -12.43
C ILE A 79 -2.77 -24.87 -13.18
N LEU A 80 -3.52 -23.80 -12.94
CA LEU A 80 -4.80 -23.57 -13.63
C LEU A 80 -4.61 -22.65 -14.82
N THR A 81 -5.34 -22.94 -15.89
CA THR A 81 -5.53 -22.00 -16.99
C THR A 81 -6.49 -20.91 -16.56
N PHE A 82 -6.16 -19.67 -16.84
CA PHE A 82 -6.95 -18.52 -16.43
C PHE A 82 -6.92 -17.40 -17.47
N SER A 83 -7.93 -16.56 -17.41
CA SER A 83 -7.95 -15.22 -18.02
C SER A 83 -8.14 -14.17 -16.94
N TYR A 84 -7.76 -12.92 -17.24
CA TYR A 84 -7.82 -11.83 -16.28
C TYR A 84 -8.43 -10.58 -16.92
N ILE A 85 -9.47 -10.03 -16.28
CA ILE A 85 -10.15 -8.80 -16.71
C ILE A 85 -10.62 -8.02 -15.48
N ASN A 86 -10.19 -6.77 -15.32
CA ASN A 86 -10.71 -5.85 -14.31
C ASN A 86 -10.79 -6.46 -12.90
N ARG A 87 -9.66 -6.91 -12.35
CA ARG A 87 -9.55 -7.55 -11.03
C ARG A 87 -10.20 -8.92 -10.91
N LYS A 88 -10.86 -9.41 -11.95
CA LYS A 88 -11.51 -10.69 -11.98
C LYS A 88 -10.59 -11.72 -12.67
N VAL A 89 -10.20 -12.75 -11.94
CA VAL A 89 -9.49 -13.92 -12.48
C VAL A 89 -10.53 -15.00 -12.77
N ILE A 90 -10.59 -15.45 -14.01
CA ILE A 90 -11.57 -16.41 -14.52
C ILE A 90 -10.82 -17.70 -14.83
N PHE A 91 -11.32 -18.81 -14.34
CA PHE A 91 -10.75 -20.16 -14.54
C PHE A 91 -11.58 -20.98 -15.52
N ASP A 92 -10.97 -21.98 -16.13
CA ASP A 92 -11.65 -22.93 -17.01
C ASP A 92 -12.48 -23.95 -16.22
N GLU A 93 -12.31 -24.01 -14.88
CA GLU A 93 -13.05 -24.92 -14.01
C GLU A 93 -13.68 -24.18 -12.81
N ILE A 94 -14.73 -24.78 -12.24
CA ILE A 94 -15.36 -24.26 -11.02
C ILE A 94 -14.48 -24.58 -9.80
N ILE A 95 -14.20 -23.56 -8.99
CA ILE A 95 -13.45 -23.70 -7.75
C ILE A 95 -14.43 -23.95 -6.61
N SER A 96 -14.39 -25.16 -6.06
CA SER A 96 -15.24 -25.59 -4.96
C SER A 96 -15.02 -24.70 -3.72
N LYS A 97 -16.09 -24.47 -2.95
CA LYS A 97 -16.07 -23.72 -1.70
C LYS A 97 -15.08 -24.26 -0.66
N ASN A 98 -14.77 -25.56 -0.73
CA ASN A 98 -13.84 -26.22 0.20
C ASN A 98 -12.40 -26.29 -0.33
N SER A 99 -12.09 -25.58 -1.42
CA SER A 99 -10.75 -25.53 -1.99
C SER A 99 -10.21 -24.09 -2.00
N TYR A 100 -8.88 -23.99 -2.08
CA TYR A 100 -8.17 -22.72 -2.15
C TYR A 100 -7.42 -22.61 -3.47
N VAL A 101 -7.33 -21.42 -3.98
CA VAL A 101 -6.51 -21.07 -5.13
C VAL A 101 -5.46 -20.07 -4.69
N GLU A 102 -4.20 -20.38 -4.96
CA GLU A 102 -3.08 -19.47 -4.79
C GLU A 102 -2.91 -18.67 -6.07
N ILE A 103 -2.96 -17.36 -5.98
CA ILE A 103 -2.80 -16.45 -7.11
C ILE A 103 -1.61 -15.55 -6.86
N GLN A 104 -0.65 -15.56 -7.79
CA GLN A 104 0.50 -14.68 -7.79
C GLN A 104 0.31 -13.60 -8.85
N TYR A 105 0.47 -12.33 -8.46
CA TYR A 105 0.29 -11.20 -9.35
C TYR A 105 1.16 -10.01 -8.95
N ILE A 106 1.30 -9.05 -9.86
CA ILE A 106 1.97 -7.79 -9.63
C ILE A 106 0.91 -6.71 -9.55
N ALA A 107 0.92 -5.92 -8.47
CA ALA A 107 0.00 -4.81 -8.27
C ALA A 107 0.69 -3.63 -7.58
N GLY A 108 0.07 -2.45 -7.68
CA GLY A 108 0.57 -1.18 -7.14
C GLY A 108 1.06 -0.23 -8.23
N TYR A 109 1.54 0.93 -7.80
CA TYR A 109 2.10 1.95 -8.67
C TYR A 109 3.61 1.78 -8.80
N ASP A 110 4.16 2.00 -10.01
CA ASP A 110 5.62 2.10 -10.20
C ASP A 110 6.19 3.30 -9.46
N GLU A 111 5.41 4.41 -9.47
CA GLU A 111 5.73 5.65 -8.76
C GLU A 111 4.47 6.13 -8.03
N ILE A 112 4.65 6.62 -6.81
CA ILE A 112 3.55 7.21 -6.03
C ILE A 112 3.01 8.43 -6.77
N PRO A 113 1.68 8.53 -7.02
CA PRO A 113 1.08 9.71 -7.60
C PRO A 113 1.44 10.98 -6.81
N SER A 114 1.63 12.10 -7.53
CA SER A 114 2.12 13.35 -6.92
C SER A 114 1.20 13.89 -5.82
N ASP A 115 -0.10 13.75 -5.95
CA ASP A 115 -1.10 14.13 -4.94
C ASP A 115 -0.99 13.28 -3.68
N VAL A 116 -0.73 11.98 -3.83
CA VAL A 116 -0.48 11.06 -2.71
C VAL A 116 0.84 11.43 -2.01
N LEU A 117 1.91 11.73 -2.77
CA LEU A 117 3.19 12.15 -2.21
C LEU A 117 3.05 13.48 -1.44
N LEU A 118 2.34 14.45 -2.01
CA LEU A 118 2.02 15.72 -1.33
C LEU A 118 1.28 15.49 -0.01
N PHE A 119 0.28 14.64 -0.01
CA PHE A 119 -0.46 14.27 1.19
C PHE A 119 0.46 13.63 2.24
N ILE A 120 1.30 12.65 1.85
CA ILE A 120 2.28 12.01 2.74
C ILE A 120 3.21 13.06 3.37
N CYS A 121 3.79 13.93 2.54
CA CYS A 121 4.71 14.98 3.03
C CYS A 121 4.01 15.98 3.94
N SER A 122 2.76 16.35 3.69
CA SER A 122 1.98 17.23 4.59
C SER A 122 1.77 16.61 5.96
N ILE A 123 1.42 15.33 6.02
CA ILE A 123 1.27 14.58 7.28
C ILE A 123 2.60 14.51 8.05
N ILE A 124 3.71 14.25 7.34
CA ILE A 124 5.04 14.23 7.97
C ILE A 124 5.36 15.60 8.56
N LYS A 125 5.20 16.66 7.77
CA LYS A 125 5.50 18.04 8.20
C LYS A 125 4.65 18.46 9.40
N GLU A 126 3.34 18.22 9.39
CA GLU A 126 2.43 18.53 10.49
C GLU A 126 2.83 17.85 11.80
N ASN A 127 3.21 16.57 11.72
CA ASN A 127 3.58 15.82 12.91
C ASN A 127 4.97 16.17 13.47
N ILE A 128 5.90 16.64 12.62
CA ILE A 128 7.25 17.05 13.06
C ILE A 128 7.24 18.46 13.62
N THR A 129 6.48 19.39 13.02
CA THR A 129 6.42 20.79 13.49
C THR A 129 5.71 20.93 14.82
N ASN A 130 4.82 20.02 15.19
CA ASN A 130 4.14 19.99 16.48
C ASN A 130 4.99 19.42 17.63
N GLU A 131 6.24 19.02 17.36
CA GLU A 131 7.20 18.55 18.37
C GLU A 131 8.27 19.60 18.63
N ASP A 132 7.91 20.70 19.30
CA ASP A 132 8.88 21.62 19.92
C ASP A 132 9.73 20.83 20.94
N GLY A 133 10.90 20.36 20.52
CA GLY A 133 11.93 19.86 21.44
C GLY A 133 12.54 18.48 21.15
N LEU A 134 12.07 17.70 20.19
CA LEU A 134 12.62 16.35 19.93
C LEU A 134 13.65 16.30 18.78
N LYS A 135 14.56 17.29 18.71
CA LYS A 135 15.69 17.27 17.76
C LYS A 135 16.80 16.25 18.09
N SER A 136 16.65 15.48 19.14
CA SER A 136 17.72 14.56 19.52
C SER A 136 17.26 13.47 20.46
N TYR A 137 16.57 12.43 20.03
CA TYR A 137 16.64 11.15 20.75
C TYR A 137 16.15 9.96 19.91
N ALA A 138 17.04 8.97 19.80
CA ALA A 138 16.87 7.57 19.44
C ALA A 138 15.74 7.22 18.42
N ILE A 139 16.15 6.94 17.20
CA ILE A 139 15.32 6.47 16.06
C ILE A 139 14.19 5.51 16.47
N ARG A 140 14.37 4.65 17.46
CA ARG A 140 13.34 3.72 17.94
C ARG A 140 12.19 4.36 18.73
N GLY A 141 12.45 5.39 19.51
CA GLY A 141 11.42 6.07 20.33
C GLY A 141 10.58 7.05 19.50
N ILE A 142 11.22 7.79 18.60
CA ILE A 142 10.55 8.76 17.70
C ILE A 142 9.60 8.03 16.75
N SER A 143 10.01 6.87 16.22
CA SER A 143 9.18 6.08 15.31
C SER A 143 7.87 5.64 15.94
N TYR A 144 7.91 5.22 17.18
CA TYR A 144 6.69 4.73 17.86
C TYR A 144 5.71 5.88 18.15
N THR A 145 6.20 7.02 18.63
CA THR A 145 5.36 8.21 18.91
C THR A 145 4.75 8.78 17.62
N PHE A 146 5.56 8.91 16.56
CA PHE A 146 5.09 9.37 15.24
C PHE A 146 3.97 8.49 14.70
N LEU A 147 4.17 7.19 14.71
CA LEU A 147 3.20 6.23 14.21
C LEU A 147 1.88 6.26 15.01
N ASN A 148 1.95 6.35 16.34
CA ASN A 148 0.75 6.40 17.17
C ASN A 148 -0.05 7.69 16.97
N LYS A 149 0.60 8.84 16.82
CA LYS A 149 -0.08 10.12 16.56
C LYS A 149 -0.85 10.09 15.24
N ILE A 150 -0.26 9.55 14.17
CA ILE A 150 -0.94 9.42 12.88
C ILE A 150 -2.15 8.49 13.00
N GLU A 151 -2.04 7.36 13.73
CA GLU A 151 -3.15 6.41 13.90
C GLU A 151 -4.36 7.00 14.61
N GLN A 152 -4.14 7.96 15.50
CA GLN A 152 -5.19 8.62 16.28
C GLN A 152 -5.76 9.86 15.58
N SER A 153 -5.22 10.26 14.42
CA SER A 153 -5.67 11.44 13.69
C SER A 153 -6.86 11.10 12.79
N ASP A 154 -8.06 11.55 13.17
CA ASP A 154 -9.26 11.46 12.32
C ASP A 154 -9.05 12.14 10.96
N ASN A 155 -8.26 13.23 10.93
CA ASN A 155 -7.90 13.94 9.70
C ASN A 155 -7.09 13.07 8.74
N PHE A 156 -6.17 12.26 9.26
CA PHE A 156 -5.40 11.32 8.43
C PHE A 156 -6.30 10.27 7.79
N VAL A 157 -7.15 9.62 8.59
CA VAL A 157 -8.07 8.58 8.11
C VAL A 157 -9.02 9.14 7.07
N ARG A 158 -9.60 10.33 7.34
CA ARG A 158 -10.48 11.03 6.39
C ARG A 158 -9.74 11.38 5.11
N GLY A 159 -8.56 12.00 5.18
CA GLY A 159 -7.77 12.36 4.02
C GLY A 159 -7.40 11.15 3.15
N VAL A 160 -7.06 10.01 3.75
CA VAL A 160 -6.82 8.76 3.00
C VAL A 160 -8.09 8.28 2.30
N ARG A 161 -9.24 8.30 2.98
CA ARG A 161 -10.52 7.87 2.39
C ARG A 161 -10.92 8.77 1.23
N ASP A 162 -10.80 10.08 1.38
CA ASP A 162 -11.13 11.06 0.33
C ASP A 162 -10.21 10.87 -0.89
N LEU A 163 -8.91 10.72 -0.67
CA LEU A 163 -7.91 10.56 -1.73
C LEU A 163 -8.06 9.25 -2.52
N PHE A 164 -8.41 8.16 -1.85
CA PHE A 164 -8.52 6.83 -2.46
C PHE A 164 -9.95 6.38 -2.74
N GLY A 165 -10.95 7.19 -2.42
CA GLY A 165 -12.37 6.88 -2.63
C GLY A 165 -12.83 5.64 -1.86
N VAL A 166 -12.36 5.48 -0.61
CA VAL A 166 -12.76 4.39 0.27
C VAL A 166 -14.04 4.79 1.00
N VAL A 167 -15.15 4.15 0.65
CA VAL A 167 -16.45 4.36 1.32
C VAL A 167 -16.53 3.44 2.54
N GLU A 168 -17.04 3.97 3.66
CA GLU A 168 -17.45 3.11 4.79
C GLU A 168 -18.59 2.19 4.36
N ILE A 169 -18.40 0.88 4.56
CA ILE A 169 -19.46 -0.12 4.40
C ILE A 169 -20.05 -0.40 5.78
#